data_4e8b513d13405370bbef2986642dfe98
#
_entry.id   4e8b513d13405370bbef2986642dfe98
#
_cell.length_a   1.000
_cell.length_b   1.000
_cell.length_c   1.000
_cell.angle_alpha   90.00
_cell.angle_beta   90.00
_cell.angle_gamma   90.00
#
_symmetry.space_group_name_H-M   'P 1'
#
loop_
_entity.id
_entity.type
_entity.pdbx_description
1 polymer ?
#
loop_
_entity_poly.entity_id
_entity_poly.type
_entity_poly.pdbx_seq_one_letter_code
_entity_poly.pdbx_strand_id
1 'polypeptide(L)'
;MSKSKQILRRLKMCALACCTLPLMMMENSFAQEAFELRPAVNASASDSLQLVSDRRVPSQQIPRGTLLQWSYGTHFSGGPDFDAPLVTDRPDFTEASSTVGRGVAQLELGYTYTVAREDGMRNQSHSVPETLLRYGVLADWFEFRAALNYAEERTPFSASGGAEDLYLGAKIGLTPQECLLPEMAIIPQMWVPTGDDDLTADEVLPGVNWIYGWELNDWLSTAGSTQFNRSLDDNSQSAYTEWAQSWTLAYSISNRVGAYTEWFALFPHSGDAVKPEHYFNGGFTYLLNNDVQWDIRAGVGLNGAADDYFLGTGLSLRFH
;
A
#
# COMPACT_ATOMS: atom_id res chain seq x y z
N MET A 1 -19.02 -18.15 -22.78
CA MET A 1 -18.61 -17.80 -21.39
C MET A 1 -19.00 -16.35 -21.17
N SER A 2 -19.58 -16.05 -20.02
CA SER A 2 -20.21 -14.74 -19.79
C SER A 2 -19.17 -13.64 -19.55
N LYS A 3 -19.44 -12.43 -20.08
CA LYS A 3 -18.67 -11.19 -19.82
C LYS A 3 -18.58 -10.86 -18.32
N SER A 4 -19.43 -11.47 -17.48
CA SER A 4 -19.41 -11.35 -16.03
C SER A 4 -18.11 -11.86 -15.38
N LYS A 5 -17.48 -12.91 -15.91
CA LYS A 5 -16.16 -13.37 -15.43
C LYS A 5 -15.07 -12.33 -15.67
N GLN A 6 -15.22 -11.45 -16.65
CA GLN A 6 -14.24 -10.43 -17.00
C GLN A 6 -14.15 -9.32 -15.97
N ILE A 7 -15.28 -8.85 -15.47
CA ILE A 7 -15.33 -7.72 -14.52
C ILE A 7 -14.88 -8.16 -13.11
N LEU A 8 -15.30 -9.34 -12.68
CA LEU A 8 -14.92 -9.86 -11.37
C LEU A 8 -13.43 -10.18 -11.28
N ARG A 9 -12.80 -10.63 -12.38
CA ARG A 9 -11.35 -10.84 -12.44
C ARG A 9 -10.57 -9.52 -12.46
N ARG A 10 -11.13 -8.44 -13.04
CA ARG A 10 -10.52 -7.12 -13.02
C ARG A 10 -10.39 -6.54 -11.61
N LEU A 11 -11.32 -6.83 -10.70
CA LEU A 11 -11.25 -6.44 -9.30
C LEU A 11 -10.18 -7.19 -8.50
N LYS A 12 -9.80 -8.41 -8.92
CA LYS A 12 -8.74 -9.19 -8.28
C LYS A 12 -7.33 -8.63 -8.49
N MET A 13 -7.16 -7.68 -9.42
CA MET A 13 -5.86 -7.37 -9.99
C MET A 13 -5.46 -5.91 -9.81
N CYS A 14 -5.69 -5.38 -8.65
CA CYS A 14 -5.11 -4.09 -8.32
C CYS A 14 -3.67 -4.26 -7.87
N ALA A 15 -2.75 -4.16 -8.81
CA ALA A 15 -1.35 -3.87 -8.59
C ALA A 15 -0.50 -3.99 -9.85
N LEU A 16 0.25 -3.00 -10.27
CA LEU A 16 1.56 -3.19 -10.92
C LEU A 16 2.08 -2.11 -11.85
N ALA A 17 3.29 -1.65 -11.72
CA ALA A 17 4.28 -1.53 -12.75
C ALA A 17 5.38 -0.51 -12.77
N CYS A 18 6.43 -0.79 -13.47
CA CYS A 18 7.71 -0.14 -13.53
C CYS A 18 7.87 0.96 -14.61
N CYS A 19 8.66 1.99 -14.30
CA CYS A 19 9.21 2.94 -15.26
C CYS A 19 10.72 2.80 -15.36
N THR A 20 11.24 2.75 -16.59
CA THR A 20 12.63 3.07 -16.90
C THR A 20 12.74 4.56 -17.19
N LEU A 21 13.43 5.30 -16.32
CA LEU A 21 13.88 6.66 -16.61
C LEU A 21 15.29 6.61 -17.19
N PRO A 22 15.60 7.38 -18.26
CA PRO A 22 16.98 7.49 -18.74
C PRO A 22 17.81 8.34 -17.79
N LEU A 23 19.00 7.82 -17.46
CA LEU A 23 20.06 8.52 -16.75
C LEU A 23 20.51 9.73 -17.57
N MET A 24 20.19 10.94 -17.15
CA MET A 24 20.94 12.13 -17.56
C MET A 24 21.92 12.49 -16.46
N MET A 25 23.19 12.34 -16.80
CA MET A 25 24.31 12.87 -16.03
C MET A 25 24.22 14.39 -15.93
N MET A 26 24.32 14.93 -14.74
CA MET A 26 24.85 16.28 -14.53
C MET A 26 25.97 16.20 -13.50
N GLU A 27 27.13 16.57 -13.96
CA GLU A 27 28.36 16.71 -13.18
C GLU A 27 28.38 18.02 -12.37
N ASN A 28 29.04 17.92 -11.22
CA ASN A 28 29.81 18.94 -10.53
C ASN A 28 29.12 20.13 -9.81
N SER A 29 29.27 20.20 -8.48
CA SER A 29 30.27 21.14 -7.91
C SER A 29 30.42 20.95 -6.40
N PHE A 30 31.64 20.72 -5.97
CA PHE A 30 32.09 20.77 -4.56
C PHE A 30 32.09 22.20 -4.05
N ALA A 31 31.53 22.41 -2.87
CA ALA A 31 31.93 23.52 -2.01
C ALA A 31 32.03 22.99 -0.57
N GLN A 32 33.26 23.01 -0.10
CA GLN A 32 33.72 22.70 1.23
C GLN A 32 33.56 23.97 2.09
N GLU A 33 32.81 23.91 3.18
CA GLU A 33 32.91 24.96 4.21
C GLU A 33 33.17 24.38 5.59
N ALA A 34 34.04 25.08 6.28
CA ALA A 34 34.74 24.66 7.47
C ALA A 34 33.91 24.74 8.74
N PHE A 35 34.21 23.81 9.63
CA PHE A 35 33.69 23.67 10.98
C PHE A 35 34.43 24.61 11.94
N GLU A 36 33.78 25.63 12.47
CA GLU A 36 34.29 26.41 13.59
C GLU A 36 33.62 26.06 14.92
N LEU A 37 34.44 25.61 15.86
CA LEU A 37 34.10 25.38 17.27
C LEU A 37 34.00 26.71 18.00
N ARG A 38 32.92 26.98 18.73
CA ARG A 38 32.83 28.03 19.77
C ARG A 38 32.54 27.44 21.13
N PRO A 39 33.12 28.04 22.21
CA PRO A 39 33.11 27.44 23.55
C PRO A 39 31.86 27.75 24.37
N ALA A 40 31.63 26.90 25.37
CA ALA A 40 30.56 27.00 26.34
C ALA A 40 30.65 28.25 27.24
N VAL A 41 29.49 28.89 27.48
CA VAL A 41 29.33 29.94 28.51
C VAL A 41 28.28 29.46 29.50
N ASN A 42 28.67 29.36 30.78
CA ASN A 42 27.80 29.16 31.91
C ASN A 42 26.89 30.39 32.15
N ALA A 43 25.60 30.14 32.39
CA ALA A 43 24.72 31.12 33.03
C ALA A 43 23.73 30.46 34.00
N SER A 44 23.61 31.11 35.13
CA SER A 44 22.91 30.71 36.35
C SER A 44 21.39 30.81 36.29
N ALA A 45 20.76 30.09 37.21
CA ALA A 45 19.32 30.01 37.46
C ALA A 45 18.67 31.36 37.79
N SER A 46 17.48 31.58 37.22
CA SER A 46 16.43 32.38 37.88
C SER A 46 15.04 31.93 37.38
N ASP A 47 14.13 31.74 38.33
CA ASP A 47 12.73 31.32 38.19
C ASP A 47 11.93 32.21 37.23
N SER A 48 11.25 31.59 36.29
CA SER A 48 10.01 32.10 35.73
C SER A 48 9.14 30.94 35.28
N LEU A 49 7.94 30.87 35.86
CA LEU A 49 6.84 30.00 35.40
C LEU A 49 6.59 30.21 33.91
N GLN A 50 7.12 29.31 33.08
CA GLN A 50 6.72 29.21 31.69
C GLN A 50 5.68 28.12 31.55
N LEU A 51 4.53 28.52 31.03
CA LEU A 51 3.54 27.63 30.46
C LEU A 51 4.27 26.58 29.59
N VAL A 52 4.20 25.34 29.98
CA VAL A 52 4.68 24.21 29.23
C VAL A 52 3.79 24.14 27.96
N SER A 53 4.22 24.83 26.92
CA SER A 53 3.75 24.49 25.58
C SER A 53 4.24 23.08 25.30
N ASP A 54 3.30 22.19 25.05
CA ASP A 54 3.51 20.79 24.71
C ASP A 54 4.26 20.71 23.35
N ARG A 55 5.57 21.02 23.38
CA ARG A 55 6.47 20.68 22.28
C ARG A 55 6.72 19.19 22.41
N ARG A 56 5.95 18.39 21.69
CA ARG A 56 6.33 17.01 21.45
C ARG A 56 7.74 17.04 20.87
N VAL A 57 8.70 16.52 21.63
CA VAL A 57 10.00 16.11 21.11
C VAL A 57 9.68 15.17 19.95
N PRO A 58 10.19 15.38 18.73
CA PRO A 58 10.04 14.40 17.66
C PRO A 58 10.47 13.06 18.26
N SER A 59 9.58 12.08 18.25
CA SER A 59 9.95 10.72 18.64
C SER A 59 11.12 10.36 17.72
N GLN A 60 12.31 10.16 18.29
CA GLN A 60 13.40 9.59 17.53
C GLN A 60 12.88 8.25 17.06
N GLN A 61 12.51 8.17 15.78
CA GLN A 61 12.11 6.92 15.16
C GLN A 61 13.31 6.00 15.31
N ILE A 62 13.15 5.01 16.18
CA ILE A 62 14.15 3.96 16.35
C ILE A 62 14.18 3.23 15.01
N PRO A 63 15.32 3.21 14.29
CA PRO A 63 15.37 2.58 12.99
C PRO A 63 14.92 1.12 13.10
N ARG A 64 13.84 0.76 12.43
CA ARG A 64 13.40 -0.63 12.35
C ARG A 64 14.48 -1.43 11.61
N GLY A 65 14.76 -2.64 12.07
CA GLY A 65 15.67 -3.54 11.37
C GLY A 65 15.14 -3.80 9.95
N THR A 66 16.03 -3.77 8.96
CA THR A 66 15.72 -4.11 7.56
C THR A 66 16.68 -5.17 7.06
N LEU A 67 16.34 -5.88 5.98
CA LEU A 67 17.17 -6.95 5.44
C LEU A 67 18.56 -6.47 5.02
N LEU A 68 18.70 -5.28 4.45
CA LEU A 68 19.96 -4.75 3.92
C LEU A 68 20.74 -3.89 4.93
N GLN A 69 20.23 -3.67 6.13
CA GLN A 69 20.88 -2.87 7.17
C GLN A 69 21.97 -3.61 7.96
N TRP A 70 22.19 -4.90 7.69
CA TRP A 70 23.24 -5.71 8.32
C TRP A 70 24.66 -5.17 8.12
N SER A 71 24.91 -4.34 7.13
CA SER A 71 26.22 -3.76 6.84
C SER A 71 26.67 -2.70 7.87
N TYR A 72 25.78 -2.14 8.64
CA TYR A 72 26.07 -1.15 9.67
C TYR A 72 26.21 -1.73 11.09
N GLY A 73 26.03 -3.01 11.23
CA GLY A 73 26.57 -3.95 12.19
C GLY A 73 26.56 -3.58 13.65
N THR A 74 25.55 -2.92 14.24
CA THR A 74 25.43 -2.91 15.70
C THR A 74 24.04 -2.49 16.17
N HIS A 75 23.46 -3.35 17.02
CA HIS A 75 22.39 -3.04 17.97
C HIS A 75 21.04 -2.58 17.40
N PHE A 76 20.34 -3.48 16.73
CA PHE A 76 18.91 -3.35 16.55
C PHE A 76 18.20 -3.65 17.87
N SER A 77 17.96 -2.63 18.66
CA SER A 77 17.13 -2.68 19.86
C SER A 77 15.71 -2.14 19.59
N GLY A 78 15.28 -2.06 18.33
CA GLY A 78 14.00 -1.49 17.96
C GLY A 78 13.01 -2.57 17.52
N GLY A 79 12.24 -3.12 18.45
CA GLY A 79 10.98 -3.77 18.12
C GLY A 79 9.92 -2.77 17.70
N PRO A 80 8.69 -3.22 17.35
CA PRO A 80 7.61 -2.34 16.99
C PRO A 80 7.30 -1.33 18.10
N ASP A 81 7.10 -0.08 17.70
CA ASP A 81 6.72 1.00 18.63
C ASP A 81 5.19 0.98 18.80
N PHE A 82 4.72 0.51 19.97
CA PHE A 82 3.28 0.44 20.27
C PHE A 82 2.70 1.78 20.72
N ASP A 83 3.54 2.75 21.07
CA ASP A 83 3.12 4.12 21.37
C ASP A 83 2.92 4.95 20.10
N ALA A 84 3.46 4.50 18.97
CA ALA A 84 3.18 5.08 17.66
C ALA A 84 1.88 4.53 17.05
N PRO A 85 1.16 5.31 16.23
CA PRO A 85 0.02 4.82 15.45
C PRO A 85 0.39 3.62 14.56
N LEU A 86 -0.58 2.71 14.37
CA LEU A 86 -0.43 1.63 13.40
C LEU A 86 -0.25 2.20 11.97
N VAL A 87 0.49 1.47 11.15
CA VAL A 87 0.65 1.77 9.71
C VAL A 87 -0.10 0.71 8.93
N THR A 88 -1.07 1.14 8.11
CA THR A 88 -1.98 0.27 7.36
C THR A 88 -1.59 0.22 5.88
N ASP A 89 -1.98 -0.88 5.21
CA ASP A 89 -1.92 -0.97 3.75
C ASP A 89 -3.20 -0.42 3.09
N ARG A 90 -4.20 -0.07 3.89
CA ARG A 90 -5.43 0.63 3.49
C ARG A 90 -5.33 2.13 3.78
N PRO A 91 -6.11 2.99 3.10
CA PRO A 91 -7.14 2.70 2.08
C PRO A 91 -6.67 2.84 0.64
N ASP A 92 -5.45 3.32 0.39
CA ASP A 92 -4.89 3.53 -0.95
C ASP A 92 -4.51 2.21 -1.65
N PHE A 93 -4.16 2.32 -2.91
CA PHE A 93 -3.69 1.22 -3.72
C PHE A 93 -2.21 0.89 -3.40
N THR A 94 -1.43 1.92 -3.09
CA THR A 94 -0.04 1.80 -2.70
C THR A 94 0.05 1.26 -1.28
N GLU A 95 0.49 0.04 -1.10
CA GLU A 95 0.73 -0.53 0.22
C GLU A 95 1.87 0.20 0.96
N ALA A 96 1.85 0.17 2.28
CA ALA A 96 2.93 0.73 3.10
C ALA A 96 4.25 0.00 2.87
N SER A 97 5.36 0.75 2.83
CA SER A 97 6.72 0.19 2.72
C SER A 97 7.19 -0.48 4.02
N SER A 98 6.59 -0.16 5.16
CA SER A 98 6.94 -0.74 6.45
C SER A 98 6.20 -2.05 6.75
N THR A 99 6.84 -2.91 7.52
CA THR A 99 6.27 -4.13 8.12
C THR A 99 5.62 -3.83 9.46
N VAL A 100 4.76 -4.72 9.95
CA VAL A 100 4.14 -4.56 11.30
C VAL A 100 5.13 -4.79 12.45
N GLY A 101 6.27 -5.45 12.20
CA GLY A 101 7.26 -5.81 13.21
C GLY A 101 6.99 -7.16 13.88
N ARG A 102 8.05 -7.76 14.43
CA ARG A 102 8.00 -9.12 14.99
C ARG A 102 7.04 -9.26 16.16
N GLY A 103 6.17 -10.27 16.10
CA GLY A 103 5.20 -10.60 17.15
C GLY A 103 3.90 -9.80 17.08
N VAL A 104 3.78 -8.87 16.14
CA VAL A 104 2.58 -8.05 15.94
C VAL A 104 1.66 -8.72 14.93
N ALA A 105 0.37 -8.77 15.23
CA ALA A 105 -0.69 -9.11 14.30
C ALA A 105 -1.49 -7.86 13.96
N GLN A 106 -1.79 -7.66 12.67
CA GLN A 106 -2.67 -6.59 12.20
C GLN A 106 -3.72 -7.17 11.28
N LEU A 107 -4.98 -6.84 11.53
CA LEU A 107 -6.12 -7.23 10.72
C LEU A 107 -6.70 -5.99 10.05
N GLU A 108 -6.78 -6.01 8.75
CA GLU A 108 -7.41 -4.97 7.96
C GLU A 108 -8.66 -5.53 7.30
N LEU A 109 -9.76 -4.82 7.41
CA LEU A 109 -11.07 -5.21 6.87
C LEU A 109 -11.59 -4.07 6.01
N GLY A 110 -12.31 -4.39 4.95
CA GLY A 110 -12.84 -3.37 4.08
C GLY A 110 -14.10 -3.77 3.32
N TYR A 111 -14.69 -2.76 2.74
CA TYR A 111 -15.78 -2.88 1.79
C TYR A 111 -15.53 -1.90 0.64
N THR A 112 -15.69 -2.37 -0.59
CA THR A 112 -15.65 -1.53 -1.78
C THR A 112 -16.88 -1.77 -2.65
N TYR A 113 -17.48 -0.69 -3.10
CA TYR A 113 -18.52 -0.66 -4.09
C TYR A 113 -17.97 -0.04 -5.38
N THR A 114 -18.10 -0.74 -6.50
CA THR A 114 -17.62 -0.29 -7.80
C THR A 114 -18.74 -0.23 -8.82
N VAL A 115 -18.66 0.74 -9.71
CA VAL A 115 -19.57 0.90 -10.86
C VAL A 115 -18.75 1.01 -12.14
N ALA A 116 -19.08 0.15 -13.10
CA ALA A 116 -18.55 0.17 -14.44
C ALA A 116 -19.67 0.30 -15.48
N ARG A 117 -19.36 0.90 -16.63
CA ARG A 117 -20.24 0.88 -17.80
C ARG A 117 -19.57 0.22 -18.97
N GLU A 118 -20.19 -0.85 -19.44
CA GLU A 118 -19.79 -1.56 -20.66
C GLU A 118 -20.94 -1.57 -21.67
N ASP A 119 -20.69 -1.15 -22.89
CA ASP A 119 -21.72 -1.11 -23.97
C ASP A 119 -23.02 -0.36 -23.57
N GLY A 120 -22.91 0.65 -22.70
CA GLY A 120 -24.05 1.41 -22.19
C GLY A 120 -24.80 0.73 -21.02
N MET A 121 -24.41 -0.45 -20.61
CA MET A 121 -24.97 -1.18 -19.47
C MET A 121 -24.17 -0.86 -18.20
N ARG A 122 -24.90 -0.68 -17.09
CA ARG A 122 -24.30 -0.44 -15.77
C ARG A 122 -24.09 -1.75 -15.05
N ASN A 123 -22.84 -2.05 -14.74
CA ASN A 123 -22.43 -3.13 -13.88
C ASN A 123 -22.07 -2.59 -12.51
N GLN A 124 -22.35 -3.34 -11.46
CA GLN A 124 -22.06 -2.98 -10.07
C GLN A 124 -21.35 -4.16 -9.43
N SER A 125 -20.35 -3.89 -8.61
CA SER A 125 -19.72 -4.92 -7.82
C SER A 125 -19.55 -4.49 -6.36
N HIS A 126 -19.56 -5.47 -5.50
CA HIS A 126 -19.34 -5.36 -4.07
C HIS A 126 -18.23 -6.29 -3.67
N SER A 127 -17.27 -5.79 -2.91
CA SER A 127 -16.14 -6.56 -2.38
C SER A 127 -16.15 -6.42 -0.86
N VAL A 128 -16.22 -7.52 -0.14
CA VAL A 128 -16.30 -7.56 1.33
C VAL A 128 -15.94 -8.96 1.86
N PRO A 129 -15.24 -9.12 2.99
CA PRO A 129 -14.77 -8.09 3.91
C PRO A 129 -13.39 -7.53 3.56
N GLU A 130 -12.84 -7.76 2.37
CA GLU A 130 -11.47 -7.34 1.95
C GLU A 130 -10.43 -7.59 3.06
N THR A 131 -10.49 -8.79 3.64
CA THR A 131 -9.68 -9.14 4.80
C THR A 131 -8.22 -9.25 4.44
N LEU A 132 -7.34 -8.57 5.15
CA LEU A 132 -5.90 -8.78 5.11
C LEU A 132 -5.38 -9.00 6.53
N LEU A 133 -4.82 -10.17 6.79
CA LEU A 133 -4.05 -10.48 7.99
C LEU A 133 -2.57 -10.27 7.70
N ARG A 134 -1.92 -9.44 8.51
CA ARG A 134 -0.48 -9.19 8.52
C ARG A 134 0.08 -9.69 9.84
N TYR A 135 1.13 -10.49 9.82
CA TYR A 135 1.75 -11.02 11.03
C TYR A 135 3.28 -10.99 10.94
N GLY A 136 3.91 -10.24 11.83
CA GLY A 136 5.36 -10.14 11.91
C GLY A 136 5.98 -11.39 12.53
N VAL A 137 6.80 -12.09 11.77
CA VAL A 137 7.47 -13.33 12.19
C VAL A 137 8.98 -13.21 12.03
N LEU A 138 9.73 -13.99 12.78
CA LEU A 138 11.20 -14.12 12.70
C LEU A 138 11.97 -12.83 13.02
N ALA A 139 11.75 -11.76 12.29
CA ALA A 139 12.44 -10.48 12.40
C ALA A 139 11.50 -9.31 12.16
N ASP A 140 11.87 -8.09 12.58
CA ASP A 140 11.04 -6.90 12.41
C ASP A 140 10.83 -6.52 10.94
N TRP A 141 11.71 -6.94 10.05
CA TRP A 141 11.63 -6.71 8.62
C TRP A 141 10.89 -7.80 7.83
N PHE A 142 10.31 -8.81 8.50
CA PHE A 142 9.62 -9.92 7.83
C PHE A 142 8.19 -10.09 8.33
N GLU A 143 7.24 -9.96 7.44
CA GLU A 143 5.80 -10.04 7.69
C GLU A 143 5.16 -11.08 6.78
N PHE A 144 4.45 -12.03 7.35
CA PHE A 144 3.57 -12.94 6.61
C PHE A 144 2.21 -12.27 6.37
N ARG A 145 1.60 -12.56 5.21
CA ARG A 145 0.34 -11.96 4.76
C ARG A 145 -0.62 -13.02 4.24
N ALA A 146 -1.88 -12.92 4.61
CA ALA A 146 -2.96 -13.73 4.07
C ALA A 146 -4.21 -12.87 3.90
N ALA A 147 -4.90 -13.03 2.77
CA ALA A 147 -6.14 -12.29 2.54
C ALA A 147 -7.22 -13.22 1.98
N LEU A 148 -8.45 -12.97 2.44
CA LEU A 148 -9.67 -13.60 1.95
C LEU A 148 -10.70 -12.51 1.65
N ASN A 149 -11.41 -12.68 0.56
CA ASN A 149 -12.45 -11.77 0.15
C ASN A 149 -13.66 -12.52 -0.40
N TYR A 150 -14.81 -11.86 -0.39
CA TYR A 150 -16.03 -12.26 -1.07
C TYR A 150 -16.43 -11.13 -2.02
N ALA A 151 -16.70 -11.48 -3.27
CA ALA A 151 -17.12 -10.53 -4.27
C ALA A 151 -18.51 -10.88 -4.81
N GLU A 152 -19.32 -9.86 -5.05
CA GLU A 152 -20.62 -9.98 -5.71
C GLU A 152 -20.64 -9.00 -6.89
N GLU A 153 -21.03 -9.51 -8.05
CA GLU A 153 -21.25 -8.72 -9.23
C GLU A 153 -22.72 -8.74 -9.65
N ARG A 154 -23.24 -7.58 -10.04
CA ARG A 154 -24.60 -7.41 -10.55
C ARG A 154 -24.57 -6.68 -11.89
N THR A 155 -25.06 -7.36 -12.90
CA THR A 155 -25.37 -6.79 -14.21
C THR A 155 -26.89 -6.61 -14.34
N PRO A 156 -27.40 -5.93 -15.37
CA PRO A 156 -28.84 -5.85 -15.61
C PRO A 156 -29.55 -7.21 -15.83
N PHE A 157 -28.79 -8.26 -16.10
CA PHE A 157 -29.33 -9.58 -16.49
C PHE A 157 -28.93 -10.73 -15.55
N SER A 158 -27.96 -10.53 -14.70
CA SER A 158 -27.42 -11.58 -13.81
C SER A 158 -26.83 -11.00 -12.53
N ALA A 159 -26.80 -11.82 -11.50
CA ALA A 159 -25.99 -11.59 -10.31
C ALA A 159 -25.19 -12.88 -10.07
N SER A 160 -23.90 -12.71 -9.75
CA SER A 160 -23.01 -13.80 -9.33
C SER A 160 -22.19 -13.32 -8.14
N GLY A 161 -21.77 -14.22 -7.27
CA GLY A 161 -20.94 -13.89 -6.13
C GLY A 161 -20.42 -15.13 -5.45
N GLY A 162 -19.34 -14.99 -4.70
CA GLY A 162 -18.67 -16.07 -4.03
C GLY A 162 -17.37 -15.63 -3.36
N ALA A 163 -16.68 -16.58 -2.75
CA ALA A 163 -15.36 -16.40 -2.22
C ALA A 163 -14.33 -16.28 -3.37
N GLU A 164 -13.39 -15.37 -3.22
CA GLU A 164 -12.25 -15.24 -4.12
C GLU A 164 -11.10 -16.18 -3.72
N ASP A 165 -10.10 -16.30 -4.60
CA ASP A 165 -8.89 -17.08 -4.33
C ASP A 165 -8.13 -16.53 -3.12
N LEU A 166 -7.57 -17.44 -2.31
CA LEU A 166 -6.75 -17.06 -1.16
C LEU A 166 -5.47 -16.37 -1.62
N TYR A 167 -5.28 -15.14 -1.16
CA TYR A 167 -4.01 -14.43 -1.29
C TYR A 167 -3.05 -14.84 -0.19
N LEU A 168 -1.80 -15.12 -0.56
CA LEU A 168 -0.67 -15.35 0.34
C LEU A 168 0.49 -14.48 -0.10
N GLY A 169 1.20 -13.88 0.86
CA GLY A 169 2.37 -13.06 0.59
C GLY A 169 3.31 -12.97 1.78
N ALA A 170 4.50 -12.43 1.53
CA ALA A 170 5.46 -12.10 2.57
C ALA A 170 6.05 -10.72 2.27
N LYS A 171 5.86 -9.74 3.17
CA LYS A 171 6.50 -8.43 3.03
C LYS A 171 7.86 -8.46 3.69
N ILE A 172 8.88 -8.04 2.95
CA ILE A 172 10.28 -8.00 3.35
C ILE A 172 10.76 -6.56 3.28
N GLY A 173 10.98 -5.93 4.43
CA GLY A 173 11.57 -4.59 4.52
C GLY A 173 13.04 -4.62 4.09
N LEU A 174 13.36 -3.90 3.02
CA LEU A 174 14.69 -3.92 2.39
C LEU A 174 15.61 -2.84 2.95
N THR A 175 15.16 -1.61 2.99
CA THR A 175 15.93 -0.44 3.43
C THR A 175 15.08 0.48 4.29
N PRO A 176 15.64 1.15 5.31
CA PRO A 176 15.01 2.33 5.91
C PRO A 176 15.18 3.52 4.98
N GLN A 177 14.43 4.59 5.21
CA GLN A 177 14.69 5.86 4.54
C GLN A 177 15.97 6.49 5.07
N GLU A 178 16.91 6.83 4.16
CA GLU A 178 18.12 7.58 4.47
C GLU A 178 18.34 8.68 3.41
N CYS A 179 18.06 9.92 3.75
CA CYS A 179 18.12 11.06 2.81
C CYS A 179 17.29 10.82 1.54
N LEU A 180 17.94 10.58 0.40
CA LEU A 180 17.29 10.30 -0.88
C LEU A 180 16.93 8.81 -1.07
N LEU A 181 17.52 7.91 -0.28
CA LEU A 181 17.16 6.50 -0.32
C LEU A 181 15.78 6.32 0.31
N PRO A 182 14.80 5.77 -0.42
CA PRO A 182 13.48 5.50 0.15
C PRO A 182 13.50 4.39 1.19
N GLU A 183 12.52 4.37 2.07
CA GLU A 183 12.12 3.13 2.70
C GLU A 183 11.57 2.20 1.61
N MET A 184 12.07 0.96 1.56
CA MET A 184 11.66 0.00 0.54
C MET A 184 11.26 -1.33 1.14
N ALA A 185 10.25 -1.94 0.55
CA ALA A 185 9.88 -3.33 0.80
C ALA A 185 9.60 -4.07 -0.52
N ILE A 186 9.69 -5.39 -0.47
CA ILE A 186 9.27 -6.27 -1.55
C ILE A 186 8.29 -7.31 -1.00
N ILE A 187 7.26 -7.63 -1.78
CA ILE A 187 6.26 -8.63 -1.43
C ILE A 187 6.21 -9.67 -2.56
N PRO A 188 6.95 -10.79 -2.47
CA PRO A 188 6.56 -11.98 -3.21
C PRO A 188 5.16 -12.42 -2.74
N GLN A 189 4.29 -12.70 -3.71
CA GLN A 189 2.88 -12.96 -3.45
C GLN A 189 2.31 -13.97 -4.44
N MET A 190 1.16 -14.58 -4.09
CA MET A 190 0.43 -15.45 -4.98
C MET A 190 -1.05 -15.54 -4.59
N TRP A 191 -1.88 -15.84 -5.56
CA TRP A 191 -3.27 -16.27 -5.36
C TRP A 191 -3.37 -17.77 -5.57
N VAL A 192 -3.97 -18.46 -4.60
CA VAL A 192 -4.15 -19.92 -4.59
C VAL A 192 -5.58 -20.20 -4.99
N PRO A 193 -5.84 -21.11 -5.94
CA PRO A 193 -7.19 -21.36 -6.47
C PRO A 193 -8.08 -22.08 -5.46
N THR A 194 -8.64 -21.34 -4.53
CA THR A 194 -9.53 -21.81 -3.46
C THR A 194 -10.89 -21.11 -3.49
N GLY A 195 -11.09 -20.22 -4.44
CA GLY A 195 -12.34 -19.48 -4.62
C GLY A 195 -13.46 -20.36 -5.21
N ASP A 196 -14.66 -19.80 -5.24
CA ASP A 196 -15.81 -20.44 -5.88
C ASP A 196 -15.63 -20.53 -7.41
N ASP A 197 -16.27 -21.51 -8.05
CA ASP A 197 -16.07 -21.85 -9.48
C ASP A 197 -16.15 -20.67 -10.45
N ASP A 198 -16.96 -19.65 -10.14
CA ASP A 198 -17.09 -18.44 -10.97
C ASP A 198 -16.00 -17.39 -10.70
N LEU A 199 -15.24 -17.53 -9.62
CA LEU A 199 -14.28 -16.53 -9.14
C LEU A 199 -12.83 -17.01 -9.06
N THR A 200 -12.62 -18.33 -9.10
CA THR A 200 -11.27 -18.89 -9.06
C THR A 200 -10.56 -18.78 -10.40
N ALA A 201 -9.24 -18.65 -10.35
CA ALA A 201 -8.37 -18.70 -11.52
C ALA A 201 -8.08 -20.15 -11.97
N ASP A 202 -8.44 -21.18 -11.17
CA ASP A 202 -8.13 -22.58 -11.38
C ASP A 202 -6.63 -22.93 -11.36
N GLU A 203 -5.75 -21.94 -11.25
CA GLU A 203 -4.30 -22.13 -11.11
C GLU A 203 -3.66 -21.10 -10.18
N VAL A 204 -2.48 -21.40 -9.66
CA VAL A 204 -1.73 -20.46 -8.82
C VAL A 204 -1.21 -19.30 -9.68
N LEU A 205 -1.49 -18.07 -9.25
CA LEU A 205 -1.06 -16.84 -9.90
C LEU A 205 0.01 -16.14 -9.06
N PRO A 206 1.31 -16.39 -9.31
CA PRO A 206 2.39 -15.72 -8.57
C PRO A 206 2.57 -14.28 -9.02
N GLY A 207 3.11 -13.47 -8.12
CA GLY A 207 3.46 -12.09 -8.38
C GLY A 207 4.49 -11.53 -7.42
N VAL A 208 4.86 -10.29 -7.65
CA VAL A 208 5.78 -9.54 -6.81
C VAL A 208 5.38 -8.07 -6.77
N ASN A 209 5.39 -7.45 -5.60
CA ASN A 209 5.18 -6.03 -5.40
C ASN A 209 6.46 -5.40 -4.81
N TRP A 210 6.98 -4.36 -5.44
CA TRP A 210 8.05 -3.53 -4.92
C TRP A 210 7.50 -2.17 -4.52
N ILE A 211 7.65 -1.83 -3.25
CA ILE A 211 7.11 -0.62 -2.63
C ILE A 211 8.27 0.27 -2.20
N TYR A 212 8.11 1.57 -2.38
CA TYR A 212 9.10 2.57 -2.00
C TYR A 212 8.42 3.87 -1.58
N GLY A 213 8.92 4.49 -0.51
CA GLY A 213 8.31 5.69 0.05
C GLY A 213 9.29 6.62 0.73
N TRP A 214 8.91 7.88 0.85
CA TRP A 214 9.64 8.94 1.52
C TRP A 214 8.72 9.76 2.42
N GLU A 215 9.12 9.96 3.64
CA GLU A 215 8.63 11.05 4.48
C GLU A 215 9.36 12.33 4.07
N LEU A 216 8.66 13.29 3.46
CA LEU A 216 9.24 14.52 2.98
C LEU A 216 9.35 15.56 4.11
N ASN A 217 8.39 15.57 5.02
CA ASN A 217 8.35 16.38 6.23
C ASN A 217 7.24 15.86 7.17
N ASP A 218 7.02 16.53 8.32
CA ASP A 218 6.09 16.11 9.38
C ASP A 218 4.62 15.97 8.95
N TRP A 219 4.23 16.51 7.80
CA TRP A 219 2.85 16.51 7.33
C TRP A 219 2.66 15.93 5.93
N LEU A 220 3.74 15.65 5.19
CA LEU A 220 3.69 15.18 3.81
C LEU A 220 4.62 13.99 3.60
N SER A 221 4.09 12.92 3.07
CA SER A 221 4.85 11.78 2.57
C SER A 221 4.43 11.42 1.14
N THR A 222 5.26 10.66 0.46
CA THR A 222 4.98 10.13 -0.87
C THR A 222 5.46 8.70 -0.98
N ALA A 223 4.72 7.89 -1.70
CA ALA A 223 5.08 6.50 -1.96
C ALA A 223 4.65 6.07 -3.36
N GLY A 224 5.21 4.99 -3.82
CA GLY A 224 4.79 4.33 -5.03
C GLY A 224 4.96 2.83 -4.93
N SER A 225 4.26 2.11 -5.76
CA SER A 225 4.44 0.66 -5.89
C SER A 225 4.59 0.26 -7.35
N THR A 226 5.38 -0.78 -7.50
CA THR A 226 5.72 -1.40 -8.76
C THR A 226 5.52 -2.89 -8.57
N GLN A 227 4.58 -3.48 -9.29
CA GLN A 227 4.31 -4.91 -9.11
C GLN A 227 4.26 -5.63 -10.46
N PHE A 228 4.42 -6.95 -10.48
CA PHE A 228 4.25 -7.84 -11.62
C PHE A 228 3.54 -9.11 -11.16
N ASN A 229 2.37 -9.41 -11.73
CA ASN A 229 1.61 -10.62 -11.42
C ASN A 229 1.36 -11.45 -12.69
N ARG A 230 1.33 -12.76 -12.52
CA ARG A 230 0.74 -13.63 -13.51
C ARG A 230 -0.78 -13.43 -13.52
N SER A 231 -1.35 -13.35 -14.68
CA SER A 231 -2.79 -13.26 -14.91
C SER A 231 -3.22 -14.17 -16.04
N LEU A 232 -4.51 -14.40 -16.16
CA LEU A 232 -5.12 -15.21 -17.22
C LEU A 232 -6.02 -14.35 -18.09
N ASP A 233 -5.91 -14.52 -19.38
CA ASP A 233 -6.85 -13.95 -20.34
C ASP A 233 -8.19 -14.69 -20.25
N ASP A 234 -9.28 -13.96 -20.11
CA ASP A 234 -10.60 -14.54 -19.89
C ASP A 234 -11.16 -15.33 -21.06
N ASN A 235 -10.73 -15.01 -22.27
CA ASN A 235 -11.23 -15.68 -23.48
C ASN A 235 -10.38 -16.89 -23.85
N SER A 236 -9.07 -16.75 -23.82
CA SER A 236 -8.13 -17.78 -24.24
C SER A 236 -7.61 -18.64 -23.09
N GLN A 237 -7.82 -18.22 -21.82
CA GLN A 237 -7.19 -18.79 -20.62
C GLN A 237 -5.65 -18.80 -20.70
N SER A 238 -5.09 -18.01 -21.61
CA SER A 238 -3.64 -17.89 -21.76
C SER A 238 -3.07 -17.03 -20.66
N ALA A 239 -1.99 -17.49 -20.05
CA ALA A 239 -1.29 -16.74 -19.02
C ALA A 239 -0.53 -15.57 -19.63
N TYR A 240 -0.58 -14.43 -18.96
CA TYR A 240 0.20 -13.26 -19.29
C TYR A 240 0.77 -12.61 -18.04
N THR A 241 1.68 -11.66 -18.19
CA THR A 241 2.13 -10.82 -17.09
C THR A 241 1.37 -9.50 -17.13
N GLU A 242 0.70 -9.19 -16.06
CA GLU A 242 0.14 -7.87 -15.84
C GLU A 242 1.10 -7.04 -15.00
N TRP A 243 1.22 -5.78 -15.29
CA TRP A 243 1.99 -4.82 -14.53
C TRP A 243 1.20 -3.53 -14.30
N ALA A 244 1.31 -2.86 -13.14
CA ALA A 244 0.69 -1.58 -12.84
C ALA A 244 1.64 -0.64 -12.08
N GLN A 245 1.37 0.61 -11.98
CA GLN A 245 2.12 1.61 -11.25
C GLN A 245 1.18 2.40 -10.37
N SER A 246 1.61 2.70 -9.17
CA SER A 246 0.93 3.69 -8.34
C SER A 246 1.87 4.78 -7.87
N TRP A 247 1.27 5.91 -7.52
CA TRP A 247 1.95 7.02 -6.87
C TRP A 247 0.97 7.75 -5.97
N THR A 248 1.30 7.79 -4.68
CA THR A 248 0.46 8.42 -3.65
C THR A 248 1.17 9.61 -2.99
N LEU A 249 0.39 10.60 -2.61
CA LEU A 249 0.78 11.67 -1.70
C LEU A 249 -0.12 11.56 -0.47
N ALA A 250 0.49 11.40 0.70
CA ALA A 250 -0.26 11.32 1.96
C ALA A 250 0.00 12.54 2.84
N TYR A 251 -1.04 12.96 3.53
CA TYR A 251 -1.08 14.21 4.30
C TYR A 251 -1.48 13.93 5.74
N SER A 252 -0.65 14.30 6.69
CA SER A 252 -0.96 14.31 8.13
C SER A 252 -1.66 15.61 8.49
N ILE A 253 -3.02 15.62 8.45
CA ILE A 253 -3.82 16.82 8.76
C ILE A 253 -3.81 17.14 10.25
N SER A 254 -3.83 16.10 11.08
CA SER A 254 -3.72 16.19 12.54
C SER A 254 -3.15 14.90 13.12
N ASN A 255 -2.99 14.83 14.44
CA ASN A 255 -2.53 13.61 15.13
C ASN A 255 -3.46 12.40 14.95
N ARG A 256 -4.67 12.58 14.44
CA ARG A 256 -5.67 11.52 14.26
C ARG A 256 -6.26 11.46 12.86
N VAL A 257 -6.08 12.50 12.06
CA VAL A 257 -6.67 12.59 10.72
C VAL A 257 -5.56 12.61 9.69
N GLY A 258 -5.55 11.63 8.84
CA GLY A 258 -4.76 11.58 7.62
C GLY A 258 -5.65 11.75 6.39
N ALA A 259 -5.05 12.12 5.28
CA ALA A 259 -5.67 12.09 3.95
C ALA A 259 -4.64 11.65 2.93
N TYR A 260 -5.10 11.22 1.76
CA TYR A 260 -4.21 10.94 0.65
C TYR A 260 -4.86 11.26 -0.69
N THR A 261 -4.03 11.40 -1.70
CA THR A 261 -4.42 11.40 -3.11
C THR A 261 -3.47 10.48 -3.88
N GLU A 262 -4.00 9.73 -4.81
CA GLU A 262 -3.26 8.69 -5.50
C GLU A 262 -3.68 8.59 -6.96
N TRP A 263 -2.71 8.35 -7.81
CA TRP A 263 -2.89 7.84 -9.16
C TRP A 263 -2.38 6.41 -9.22
N PHE A 264 -3.14 5.51 -9.85
CA PHE A 264 -2.65 4.19 -10.21
C PHE A 264 -3.14 3.77 -11.59
N ALA A 265 -2.42 2.84 -12.19
CA ALA A 265 -2.75 2.30 -13.49
C ALA A 265 -2.42 0.82 -13.60
N LEU A 266 -3.25 0.08 -14.32
CA LEU A 266 -3.10 -1.34 -14.65
C LEU A 266 -2.75 -1.46 -16.13
N PHE A 267 -1.74 -2.28 -16.44
CA PHE A 267 -1.24 -2.46 -17.82
C PHE A 267 -1.26 -3.94 -18.17
N PRO A 268 -2.41 -4.49 -18.49
CA PRO A 268 -2.51 -5.87 -18.94
C PRO A 268 -1.71 -6.05 -20.23
N HIS A 269 -0.89 -7.10 -20.29
CA HIS A 269 -0.04 -7.39 -21.43
C HIS A 269 -0.47 -8.72 -22.05
N SER A 270 -1.70 -8.79 -22.53
CA SER A 270 -2.18 -9.94 -23.27
C SER A 270 -3.10 -9.51 -24.40
N GLY A 271 -3.05 -10.28 -25.49
CA GLY A 271 -4.03 -10.27 -26.55
C GLY A 271 -4.25 -8.93 -27.27
N ASP A 272 -5.17 -8.94 -28.23
CA ASP A 272 -5.34 -7.83 -29.18
C ASP A 272 -6.22 -6.69 -28.66
N ALA A 273 -6.76 -6.76 -27.44
CA ALA A 273 -7.84 -5.87 -27.03
C ALA A 273 -7.71 -5.22 -25.64
N VAL A 274 -6.69 -5.53 -24.87
CA VAL A 274 -6.60 -5.05 -23.49
C VAL A 274 -5.91 -3.69 -23.43
N LYS A 275 -6.63 -2.68 -22.95
CA LYS A 275 -6.15 -1.31 -22.83
C LYS A 275 -5.73 -1.04 -21.38
N PRO A 276 -4.69 -0.21 -21.16
CA PRO A 276 -4.37 0.26 -19.82
C PRO A 276 -5.57 0.94 -19.16
N GLU A 277 -5.74 0.65 -17.87
CA GLU A 277 -6.74 1.28 -17.02
C GLU A 277 -6.04 2.30 -16.13
N HIS A 278 -6.56 3.50 -16.06
CA HIS A 278 -6.01 4.58 -15.25
C HIS A 278 -7.06 5.07 -14.27
N TYR A 279 -6.64 5.25 -13.03
CA TYR A 279 -7.49 5.68 -11.93
C TYR A 279 -6.88 6.85 -11.18
N PHE A 280 -7.73 7.68 -10.61
CA PHE A 280 -7.39 8.64 -9.58
C PHE A 280 -8.29 8.44 -8.39
N ASN A 281 -7.71 8.38 -7.19
CA ASN A 281 -8.46 8.21 -5.95
C ASN A 281 -7.90 9.07 -4.84
N GLY A 282 -8.65 9.15 -3.76
CA GLY A 282 -8.25 9.79 -2.53
C GLY A 282 -9.17 9.40 -1.39
N GLY A 283 -8.72 9.66 -0.19
CA GLY A 283 -9.45 9.26 0.99
C GLY A 283 -8.95 9.91 2.27
N PHE A 284 -9.58 9.50 3.35
CA PHE A 284 -9.25 9.95 4.70
C PHE A 284 -9.09 8.75 5.61
N THR A 285 -8.18 8.90 6.57
CA THR A 285 -8.00 7.97 7.68
C THR A 285 -8.28 8.68 8.99
N TYR A 286 -8.84 7.94 9.95
CA TYR A 286 -9.11 8.44 11.29
C TYR A 286 -8.63 7.44 12.34
N LEU A 287 -7.66 7.83 13.17
CA LEU A 287 -7.18 7.04 14.29
C LEU A 287 -8.14 7.17 15.48
N LEU A 288 -8.83 6.08 15.80
CA LEU A 288 -9.61 5.97 17.04
C LEU A 288 -8.68 5.91 18.25
N ASN A 289 -7.62 5.14 18.14
CA ASN A 289 -6.45 5.09 19.03
C ASN A 289 -5.23 4.61 18.22
N ASN A 290 -4.08 4.34 18.86
CA ASN A 290 -2.88 3.93 18.15
C ASN A 290 -2.98 2.55 17.48
N ASP A 291 -3.95 1.73 17.87
CA ASP A 291 -4.14 0.36 17.36
C ASP A 291 -5.39 0.19 16.50
N VAL A 292 -6.20 1.24 16.32
CA VAL A 292 -7.45 1.17 15.58
C VAL A 292 -7.58 2.37 14.66
N GLN A 293 -7.65 2.11 13.35
CA GLN A 293 -7.88 3.11 12.31
C GLN A 293 -9.14 2.79 11.51
N TRP A 294 -9.95 3.78 11.26
CA TRP A 294 -11.03 3.76 10.28
C TRP A 294 -10.64 4.55 9.04
N ASP A 295 -11.09 4.12 7.87
CA ASP A 295 -10.81 4.78 6.60
C ASP A 295 -12.03 4.88 5.69
N ILE A 296 -11.98 5.86 4.77
CA ILE A 296 -12.89 5.99 3.64
C ILE A 296 -12.09 6.38 2.39
N ARG A 297 -12.53 5.88 1.23
CA ARG A 297 -11.94 6.24 -0.07
C ARG A 297 -12.98 6.42 -1.15
N ALA A 298 -12.62 7.20 -2.16
CA ALA A 298 -13.37 7.32 -3.39
C ALA A 298 -12.41 7.46 -4.57
N GLY A 299 -12.73 6.84 -5.69
CA GLY A 299 -11.91 6.92 -6.89
C GLY A 299 -12.74 6.93 -8.16
N VAL A 300 -12.13 7.39 -9.24
CA VAL A 300 -12.72 7.49 -10.58
C VAL A 300 -11.76 6.95 -11.62
N GLY A 301 -12.30 6.31 -12.66
CA GLY A 301 -11.55 5.96 -13.84
C GLY A 301 -11.23 7.20 -14.66
N LEU A 302 -10.01 7.25 -15.20
CA LEU A 302 -9.52 8.36 -16.02
C LEU A 302 -9.63 8.09 -17.52
N ASN A 303 -9.98 6.86 -17.91
CA ASN A 303 -10.16 6.48 -19.30
C ASN A 303 -11.27 5.43 -19.44
N GLY A 304 -11.70 5.17 -20.68
CA GLY A 304 -12.84 4.29 -20.95
C GLY A 304 -12.56 2.78 -20.82
N ALA A 305 -11.36 2.39 -20.39
CA ALA A 305 -11.04 0.99 -20.03
C ALA A 305 -11.22 0.76 -18.51
N ALA A 306 -11.07 1.83 -17.72
CA ALA A 306 -11.23 1.81 -16.26
C ALA A 306 -12.72 1.83 -15.87
N ASP A 307 -13.02 1.33 -14.67
CA ASP A 307 -14.34 1.48 -14.05
C ASP A 307 -14.73 2.95 -13.88
N ASP A 308 -16.02 3.27 -13.92
CA ASP A 308 -16.47 4.66 -13.81
C ASP A 308 -16.05 5.28 -12.47
N TYR A 309 -16.36 4.60 -11.35
CA TYR A 309 -15.96 5.02 -10.01
C TYR A 309 -16.06 3.89 -9.00
N PHE A 310 -15.39 4.07 -7.89
CA PHE A 310 -15.51 3.22 -6.71
C PHE A 310 -15.57 4.02 -5.42
N LEU A 311 -16.20 3.44 -4.39
CA LEU A 311 -16.30 3.97 -3.03
C LEU A 311 -15.93 2.86 -2.07
N GLY A 312 -15.17 3.17 -1.02
CA GLY A 312 -14.79 2.17 -0.04
C GLY A 312 -14.66 2.72 1.38
N THR A 313 -14.70 1.82 2.34
CA THR A 313 -14.44 2.10 3.75
C THR A 313 -13.81 0.89 4.40
N GLY A 314 -13.06 1.08 5.46
CA GLY A 314 -12.41 -0.01 6.16
C GLY A 314 -12.07 0.27 7.61
N LEU A 315 -11.63 -0.78 8.27
CA LEU A 315 -11.21 -0.78 9.67
C LEU A 315 -9.94 -1.61 9.81
N SER A 316 -8.93 -1.05 10.42
CA SER A 316 -7.66 -1.74 10.70
C SER A 316 -7.44 -1.84 12.20
N LEU A 317 -7.00 -3.00 12.65
CA LEU A 317 -6.82 -3.37 14.06
C LEU A 317 -5.43 -3.96 14.25
N ARG A 318 -4.64 -3.44 15.20
CA ARG A 318 -3.34 -4.00 15.58
C ARG A 318 -3.46 -4.70 16.94
N PHE A 319 -2.82 -5.86 17.05
CA PHE A 319 -2.75 -6.70 18.26
C PHE A 319 -1.28 -6.98 18.60
N HIS A 320 -0.92 -6.88 19.87
CA HIS A 320 0.43 -7.08 20.40
C HIS A 320 0.43 -7.63 21.83
#